data_825c15c3945767b5e492b3492a013880
#
_entry.id   825c15c3945767b5e492b3492a013880
#
_cell.length_a   1.000
_cell.length_b   1.000
_cell.length_c   1.000
_cell.angle_alpha   90.00
_cell.angle_beta   90.00
_cell.angle_gamma   90.00
#
_symmetry.space_group_name_H-M   'P 1'
#
loop_
_entity.id
_entity.type
_entity.pdbx_description
1 polymer ?
#
loop_
_entity_poly.entity_id
_entity_poly.type
_entity_poly.pdbx_seq_one_letter_code
_entity_poly.pdbx_strand_id
1 'polypeptide(L)'
;MCTGSWLLAAAGALNGRRATSNKRAMAQGYPQTAGPAVFWQPRARWVFDEDEAGRLFLTSSGVAAGGDAALALIARLAGDAEAERIASAAEWTWHRDADIDPFATE
;
A
#
# COMPACT_ATOMS: atom_id res chain seq x y z
N MET A 1 1.52 2.56 -5.67
CA MET A 1 1.98 3.50 -4.65
C MET A 1 1.26 4.83 -4.81
N CYS A 2 0.86 5.42 -3.72
CA CYS A 2 0.22 6.74 -3.67
C CYS A 2 -0.99 6.81 -4.61
N THR A 3 -1.08 7.82 -5.47
CA THR A 3 -2.18 7.95 -6.43
C THR A 3 -2.11 6.96 -7.59
N GLY A 4 -1.03 6.19 -7.70
CA GLY A 4 -0.93 5.10 -8.68
C GLY A 4 -2.00 4.04 -8.47
N SER A 5 -2.37 3.75 -7.22
CA SER A 5 -3.45 2.81 -6.93
C SER A 5 -4.81 3.35 -7.39
N TRP A 6 -5.02 4.65 -7.35
CA TRP A 6 -6.21 5.28 -7.91
C TRP A 6 -6.29 5.01 -9.43
N LEU A 7 -5.17 5.17 -10.14
CA LEU A 7 -5.12 4.89 -11.56
C LEU A 7 -5.43 3.42 -11.86
N LEU A 8 -4.84 2.50 -11.10
CA LEU A 8 -5.13 1.07 -11.24
C LEU A 8 -6.60 0.75 -10.97
N ALA A 9 -7.18 1.40 -9.96
CA ALA A 9 -8.59 1.22 -9.65
C ALA A 9 -9.49 1.69 -10.79
N ALA A 10 -9.17 2.84 -11.39
CA ALA A 10 -9.91 3.37 -12.53
C ALA A 10 -9.85 2.44 -13.73
N ALA A 11 -8.75 1.71 -13.90
CA ALA A 11 -8.57 0.74 -14.96
C ALA A 11 -9.23 -0.62 -14.66
N GLY A 12 -9.81 -0.80 -13.48
CA GLY A 12 -10.44 -2.06 -13.08
C GLY A 12 -9.48 -3.11 -12.54
N ALA A 13 -8.19 -2.80 -12.46
CA ALA A 13 -7.17 -3.78 -12.06
C ALA A 13 -7.28 -4.22 -10.59
N LEU A 14 -7.93 -3.43 -9.75
CA LEU A 14 -8.07 -3.71 -8.33
C LEU A 14 -9.50 -4.15 -7.93
N ASN A 15 -10.37 -4.40 -8.88
CA ASN A 15 -11.74 -4.81 -8.58
C ASN A 15 -11.75 -6.09 -7.73
N GLY A 16 -12.50 -6.06 -6.63
CA GLY A 16 -12.59 -7.18 -5.71
C GLY A 16 -11.38 -7.34 -4.80
N ARG A 17 -10.38 -6.46 -4.89
CA ARG A 17 -9.16 -6.51 -4.08
C ARG A 17 -9.25 -5.51 -2.93
N ARG A 18 -8.56 -5.83 -1.81
CA ARG A 18 -8.31 -4.85 -0.77
C ARG A 18 -7.13 -3.99 -1.22
N ALA A 19 -7.25 -2.69 -1.02
CA ALA A 19 -6.22 -1.75 -1.45
C ALA A 19 -6.26 -0.47 -0.63
N THR A 20 -5.19 0.29 -0.71
CA THR A 20 -5.16 1.64 -0.15
C THR A 20 -4.52 2.61 -1.14
N SER A 21 -4.60 3.89 -0.84
CA SER A 21 -4.12 4.95 -1.71
C SER A 21 -3.62 6.12 -0.86
N ASN A 22 -3.18 7.16 -1.52
CA ASN A 22 -2.80 8.41 -0.89
C ASN A 22 -3.94 8.90 0.02
N LYS A 23 -3.63 9.25 1.26
CA LYS A 23 -4.66 9.58 2.24
C LYS A 23 -5.37 10.90 1.94
N ARG A 24 -4.66 11.84 1.36
CA ARG A 24 -5.28 13.10 0.94
C ARG A 24 -6.30 12.87 -0.17
N ALA A 25 -5.96 12.05 -1.16
CA ALA A 25 -6.87 11.69 -2.23
C ALA A 25 -8.06 10.89 -1.71
N MET A 26 -7.83 9.99 -0.75
CA MET A 26 -8.91 9.21 -0.14
C MET A 26 -9.86 10.09 0.67
N ALA A 27 -9.33 11.09 1.37
CA ALA A 27 -10.16 12.05 2.10
C ALA A 27 -11.09 12.84 1.17
N GLN A 28 -10.68 13.02 -0.08
CA GLN A 28 -11.49 13.71 -1.10
C GLN A 28 -12.40 12.74 -1.86
N GLY A 29 -12.29 11.44 -1.62
CA GLY A 29 -13.15 10.42 -2.22
C GLY A 29 -12.78 10.02 -3.65
N TYR A 30 -11.67 10.48 -4.19
CA TYR A 30 -11.30 10.23 -5.58
C TYR A 30 -11.03 8.75 -5.90
N PRO A 31 -10.22 8.03 -5.12
CA PRO A 31 -10.00 6.61 -5.40
C PRO A 31 -11.28 5.80 -5.28
N GLN A 32 -12.10 6.10 -4.27
CA GLN A 32 -13.35 5.38 -4.03
C GLN A 32 -14.34 5.55 -5.18
N THR A 33 -14.42 6.76 -5.73
CA THR A 33 -15.29 7.06 -6.87
C THR A 33 -14.81 6.36 -8.15
N ALA A 34 -13.49 6.34 -8.37
CA ALA A 34 -12.90 5.68 -9.54
C ALA A 34 -12.99 4.17 -9.47
N GLY A 35 -12.89 3.60 -8.26
CA GLY A 35 -12.90 2.15 -8.05
C GLY A 35 -13.95 1.74 -7.02
N PRO A 36 -15.25 1.82 -7.34
CA PRO A 36 -16.29 1.45 -6.38
C PRO A 36 -16.32 -0.04 -6.04
N ALA A 37 -15.70 -0.88 -6.86
CA ALA A 37 -15.61 -2.33 -6.61
C ALA A 37 -14.36 -2.71 -5.81
N VAL A 38 -13.55 -1.76 -5.38
CA VAL A 38 -12.35 -2.00 -4.57
C VAL A 38 -12.72 -1.91 -3.08
N PHE A 39 -12.17 -2.82 -2.29
CA PHE A 39 -12.33 -2.78 -0.85
C PHE A 39 -11.25 -1.87 -0.25
N TRP A 40 -11.48 -0.58 -0.27
CA TRP A 40 -10.53 0.42 0.20
C TRP A 40 -10.32 0.33 1.71
N GLN A 41 -9.04 0.41 2.11
CA GLN A 41 -8.61 0.36 3.50
C GLN A 41 -8.15 1.76 3.90
N PRO A 42 -9.02 2.59 4.48
CA PRO A 42 -8.74 4.02 4.64
C PRO A 42 -7.66 4.33 5.68
N ARG A 43 -7.38 3.39 6.58
CA ARG A 43 -6.39 3.61 7.64
C ARG A 43 -5.06 2.94 7.37
N ALA A 44 -5.01 2.05 6.39
CA ALA A 44 -3.82 1.25 6.11
C ALA A 44 -2.72 2.10 5.49
N ARG A 45 -1.49 1.81 5.88
CA ARG A 45 -0.31 2.40 5.29
C ARG A 45 0.09 1.67 4.01
N TRP A 46 -0.02 0.33 4.01
CA TRP A 46 0.04 -0.49 2.81
C TRP A 46 -0.85 -1.71 2.99
N VAL A 47 -1.19 -2.34 1.88
CA VAL A 47 -2.05 -3.53 1.87
C VAL A 47 -1.43 -4.57 0.95
N PHE A 48 -1.22 -5.78 1.47
CA PHE A 48 -0.99 -6.96 0.67
C PHE A 48 -2.32 -7.67 0.47
N ASP A 49 -2.64 -8.00 -0.77
CA ASP A 49 -3.81 -8.81 -1.09
C ASP A 49 -3.43 -9.85 -2.14
N GLU A 50 -3.68 -11.10 -1.85
CA GLU A 50 -3.33 -12.20 -2.73
C GLU A 50 -4.62 -12.84 -3.27
N ASP A 51 -4.70 -13.06 -4.58
CA ASP A 51 -5.86 -13.70 -5.17
C ASP A 51 -5.74 -15.23 -5.14
N GLU A 52 -6.78 -15.92 -5.61
CA GLU A 52 -6.84 -17.37 -5.61
C GLU A 52 -5.78 -18.02 -6.50
N ALA A 53 -5.30 -17.30 -7.51
CA ALA A 53 -4.24 -17.75 -8.39
C ALA A 53 -2.82 -17.48 -7.83
N GLY A 54 -2.74 -16.90 -6.63
CA GLY A 54 -1.47 -16.59 -6.00
C GLY A 54 -0.85 -15.27 -6.47
N ARG A 55 -1.58 -14.45 -7.21
CA ARG A 55 -1.09 -13.13 -7.61
C ARG A 55 -1.17 -12.17 -6.43
N LEU A 56 -0.08 -11.48 -6.19
CA LEU A 56 0.03 -10.56 -5.07
C LEU A 56 -0.18 -9.12 -5.55
N PHE A 57 -1.09 -8.43 -4.87
CA PHE A 57 -1.34 -7.01 -5.09
C PHE A 57 -0.82 -6.26 -3.88
N LEU A 58 0.10 -5.34 -4.10
CA LEU A 58 0.62 -4.48 -3.05
C LEU A 58 0.29 -3.03 -3.40
N THR A 59 -0.50 -2.40 -2.55
CA THR A 59 -0.80 -0.97 -2.68
C THR A 59 -0.36 -0.24 -1.43
N SER A 60 0.02 1.01 -1.56
CA SER A 60 0.51 1.79 -0.44
C SER A 60 -0.01 3.23 -0.50
N SER A 61 0.02 3.87 0.64
CA SER A 61 -0.34 5.26 0.84
C SER A 61 0.69 6.21 0.18
N GLY A 62 1.04 7.30 0.80
CA GLY A 62 1.94 8.31 0.25
C GLY A 62 3.35 7.80 -0.05
N VAL A 63 4.20 8.69 -0.52
CA VAL A 63 5.54 8.36 -1.01
C VAL A 63 6.38 7.63 0.04
N ALA A 64 6.40 8.14 1.28
CA ALA A 64 7.15 7.50 2.36
C ALA A 64 6.59 6.12 2.69
N ALA A 65 5.27 5.95 2.65
CA ALA A 65 4.64 4.66 2.84
C ALA A 65 5.04 3.66 1.75
N GLY A 66 5.27 4.14 0.54
CA GLY A 66 5.77 3.32 -0.56
C GLY A 66 7.13 2.70 -0.27
N GLY A 67 8.02 3.46 0.37
CA GLY A 67 9.32 2.95 0.81
C GLY A 67 9.17 1.86 1.87
N ASP A 68 8.31 2.09 2.85
CA ASP A 68 8.03 1.09 3.89
C ASP A 68 7.39 -0.17 3.29
N ALA A 69 6.49 0.00 2.33
CA ALA A 69 5.86 -1.12 1.63
C ALA A 69 6.88 -1.93 0.83
N ALA A 70 7.83 -1.27 0.19
CA ALA A 70 8.90 -1.94 -0.55
C ALA A 70 9.74 -2.80 0.40
N LEU A 71 10.08 -2.27 1.58
CA LEU A 71 10.80 -3.04 2.59
C LEU A 71 9.97 -4.22 3.10
N ALA A 72 8.66 -4.02 3.28
CA ALA A 72 7.77 -5.10 3.67
C ALA A 72 7.72 -6.21 2.61
N LEU A 73 7.75 -5.84 1.34
CA LEU A 73 7.81 -6.82 0.24
C LEU A 73 9.14 -7.58 0.26
N ILE A 74 10.25 -6.89 0.47
CA ILE A 74 11.56 -7.56 0.60
C ILE A 74 11.55 -8.52 1.78
N ALA A 75 10.98 -8.12 2.92
CA ALA A 75 10.88 -8.99 4.09
C ALA A 75 10.05 -10.24 3.77
N ARG A 76 8.98 -10.10 3.02
CA ARG A 76 8.13 -11.23 2.61
C ARG A 76 8.88 -12.19 1.69
N LEU A 77 9.70 -11.68 0.78
CA LEU A 77 10.40 -12.49 -0.22
C LEU A 77 11.75 -13.02 0.26
N ALA A 78 12.47 -12.29 1.09
CA ALA A 78 13.85 -12.60 1.47
C ALA A 78 14.10 -12.60 2.98
N GLY A 79 13.10 -12.32 3.79
CA GLY A 79 13.19 -12.31 5.25
C GLY A 79 13.46 -10.92 5.83
N ASP A 80 13.13 -10.79 7.12
CA ASP A 80 13.25 -9.52 7.84
C ASP A 80 14.69 -9.02 7.91
N ALA A 81 15.65 -9.93 8.10
CA ALA A 81 17.06 -9.54 8.21
C ALA A 81 17.54 -8.82 6.93
N GLU A 82 17.14 -9.31 5.77
CA GLU A 82 17.51 -8.67 4.51
C GLU A 82 16.87 -7.30 4.35
N ALA A 83 15.60 -7.17 4.72
CA ALA A 83 14.91 -5.88 4.68
C ALA A 83 15.57 -4.88 5.64
N GLU A 84 15.95 -5.32 6.84
CA GLU A 84 16.65 -4.47 7.81
C GLU A 84 18.00 -4.02 7.29
N ARG A 85 18.74 -4.92 6.64
CA ARG A 85 20.03 -4.59 6.05
C ARG A 85 19.90 -3.52 4.98
N ILE A 86 18.89 -3.64 4.12
CA ILE A 86 18.64 -2.68 3.04
C ILE A 86 18.20 -1.34 3.62
N ALA A 87 17.29 -1.36 4.59
CA ALA A 87 16.82 -0.14 5.25
C ALA A 87 18.00 0.62 5.90
N SER A 88 18.88 -0.10 6.58
CA SER A 88 20.05 0.49 7.21
C SER A 88 21.01 1.09 6.18
N ALA A 89 21.26 0.38 5.09
CA ALA A 89 22.13 0.86 4.02
C ALA A 89 21.58 2.13 3.36
N ALA A 90 20.26 2.22 3.25
CA ALA A 90 19.59 3.39 2.68
C ALA A 90 19.37 4.50 3.71
N GLU A 91 19.73 4.27 4.96
CA GLU A 91 19.46 5.18 6.08
C GLU A 91 17.96 5.51 6.17
N TRP A 92 17.13 4.48 5.96
CA TRP A 92 15.67 4.60 5.97
C TRP A 92 15.10 4.19 7.32
N THR A 93 14.30 5.05 7.92
CA THR A 93 13.55 4.72 9.13
C THR A 93 12.30 3.93 8.72
N TRP A 94 12.34 2.63 8.93
CA TRP A 94 11.30 1.74 8.46
C TRP A 94 10.14 1.66 9.45
N HIS A 95 8.96 2.12 9.05
CA HIS A 95 7.72 1.91 9.78
C HIS A 95 7.14 0.56 9.35
N ARG A 96 6.95 -0.34 10.32
CA ARG A 96 6.60 -1.75 10.03
C ARG A 96 5.13 -2.07 10.18
N ASP A 97 4.32 -1.14 10.69
CA ASP A 97 2.90 -1.38 10.91
C ASP A 97 2.09 -0.98 9.68
N ALA A 98 1.64 -2.00 8.95
CA ALA A 98 0.85 -1.82 7.73
C ALA A 98 -0.51 -1.17 8.01
N ASP A 99 -1.05 -1.34 9.21
CA ASP A 99 -2.42 -0.96 9.53
C ASP A 99 -2.54 0.46 10.06
N ILE A 100 -1.42 1.12 10.33
CA ILE A 100 -1.40 2.47 10.89
C ILE A 100 -0.67 3.43 9.97
N ASP A 101 -1.43 4.36 9.40
CA ASP A 101 -0.85 5.46 8.63
C ASP A 101 -1.09 6.75 9.40
N PRO A 102 -0.02 7.48 9.79
CA PRO A 102 -0.18 8.74 10.52
C PRO A 102 -0.93 9.81 9.73
N PHE A 103 -1.08 9.65 8.43
CA PHE A 103 -1.79 10.60 7.57
C PHE A 103 -3.25 10.20 7.31
N ALA A 104 -3.73 9.09 7.87
CA ALA A 104 -5.13 8.72 7.78
C ALA A 104 -5.98 9.70 8.60
N THR A 105 -7.11 10.12 8.03
CA THR A 105 -7.97 11.14 8.63
C THR A 105 -9.26 10.56 9.22
N GLU A 106 -9.38 9.26 9.31
CA GLU A 106 -10.60 8.61 9.73
C GLU A 106 -10.74 8.46 11.20
#